data_c4154a211ecd7516785d04b179e551e2
#
_entry.id   c4154a211ecd7516785d04b179e551e2
#
_cell.length_a   1.000
_cell.length_b   1.000
_cell.length_c   1.000
_cell.angle_alpha   90.00
_cell.angle_beta   90.00
_cell.angle_gamma   90.00
#
_symmetry.space_group_name_H-M   'P 1'
#
loop_
_entity.id
_entity.type
_entity.pdbx_description
1 polymer ?
#
loop_
_entity_poly.entity_id
_entity_poly.type
_entity_poly.pdbx_seq_one_letter_code
_entity_poly.pdbx_strand_id
1 'polypeptide(L)'
;VEGKDGKIAVIYKKNKNEYKLPGGGVDKGEDFKEAFKRECIEEIGCMIENVEYLFDIEEDHINDNFKQISKVYIAKVKEKLESNNLTEQEKEEGLEYLWLDKTEALEKMKECIENLKGSKYDNVYRTKFVVGRDIRIVEKVMEER
;
A
#
# COMPACT_ATOMS: atom_id res chain seq x y z
N VAL A 1 8.15 1.74 -0.21
CA VAL A 1 9.07 2.50 0.67
C VAL A 1 10.12 1.55 1.24
N GLU A 2 11.38 1.86 1.03
CA GLU A 2 12.48 1.05 1.53
C GLU A 2 13.16 1.70 2.74
N GLY A 3 13.41 0.89 3.76
CA GLY A 3 14.23 1.29 4.90
C GLY A 3 15.73 1.13 4.59
N LYS A 4 16.58 1.51 5.57
CA LYS A 4 18.04 1.47 5.41
C LYS A 4 18.59 0.05 5.25
N ASP A 5 17.88 -0.94 5.75
CA ASP A 5 18.26 -2.36 5.69
C ASP A 5 17.71 -3.07 4.44
N GLY A 6 17.08 -2.33 3.52
CA GLY A 6 16.49 -2.89 2.31
C GLY A 6 15.11 -3.51 2.49
N LYS A 7 14.58 -3.52 3.69
CA LYS A 7 13.21 -4.00 3.95
C LYS A 7 12.21 -2.96 3.46
N ILE A 8 11.03 -3.41 3.09
CA ILE A 8 9.96 -2.53 2.63
C ILE A 8 8.86 -2.41 3.69
N ALA A 9 8.19 -1.27 3.69
CA ALA A 9 7.03 -1.05 4.54
C ALA A 9 5.82 -1.77 3.97
N VAL A 10 5.13 -2.54 4.81
CA VAL A 10 3.91 -3.25 4.44
C VAL A 10 2.85 -2.92 5.48
N ILE A 11 1.65 -2.64 5.03
CA ILE A 11 0.50 -2.38 5.89
C ILE A 11 -0.26 -3.68 6.08
N TYR A 12 -0.64 -3.96 7.33
CA TYR A 12 -1.50 -5.08 7.68
C TYR A 12 -2.75 -4.55 8.37
N LYS A 13 -3.90 -4.78 7.74
CA LYS A 13 -5.21 -4.47 8.34
C LYS A 13 -5.77 -5.74 8.94
N LYS A 14 -5.51 -5.96 10.22
CA LYS A 14 -5.78 -7.25 10.88
C LYS A 14 -7.26 -7.66 10.86
N ASN A 15 -8.18 -6.70 10.93
CA ASN A 15 -9.61 -7.00 10.92
C ASN A 15 -10.14 -7.38 9.54
N LYS A 16 -9.34 -7.16 8.49
CA LYS A 16 -9.62 -7.56 7.11
C LYS A 16 -8.73 -8.71 6.65
N ASN A 17 -7.71 -9.05 7.42
CA ASN A 17 -6.66 -9.98 7.04
C ASN A 17 -5.97 -9.56 5.74
N GLU A 18 -5.74 -8.26 5.59
CA GLU A 18 -5.22 -7.66 4.36
C GLU A 18 -3.79 -7.15 4.53
N TYR A 19 -2.90 -7.61 3.65
CA TYR A 19 -1.54 -7.06 3.52
C TYR A 19 -1.49 -6.22 2.26
N LYS A 20 -1.03 -4.99 2.35
CA LYS A 20 -0.95 -4.07 1.22
C LYS A 20 0.24 -3.12 1.34
N LEU A 21 0.57 -2.44 0.25
CA LEU A 21 1.59 -1.41 0.25
C LEU A 21 1.01 -0.08 0.73
N PRO A 22 1.85 0.82 1.30
CA PRO A 22 1.41 2.16 1.68
C PRO A 22 0.95 2.95 0.45
N GLY A 23 -0.09 3.72 0.63
CA GLY A 23 -0.62 4.59 -0.41
C GLY A 23 -2.12 4.77 -0.30
N GLY A 24 -2.66 5.62 -1.14
CA GLY A 24 -4.08 5.90 -1.14
C GLY A 24 -4.46 6.87 -2.24
N GLY A 25 -5.65 7.43 -2.13
CA GLY A 25 -6.18 8.35 -3.12
C GLY A 25 -5.51 9.71 -3.11
N VAL A 26 -5.65 10.43 -4.22
CA VAL A 26 -5.13 11.78 -4.39
C VAL A 26 -6.23 12.76 -3.98
N ASP A 27 -5.92 13.68 -3.07
CA ASP A 27 -6.84 14.70 -2.63
C ASP A 27 -6.91 15.84 -3.66
N LYS A 28 -7.97 16.62 -3.60
CA LYS A 28 -8.15 17.74 -4.52
C LYS A 28 -6.99 18.74 -4.42
N GLY A 29 -6.42 19.09 -5.56
CA GLY A 29 -5.29 20.03 -5.64
C GLY A 29 -3.93 19.42 -5.35
N GLU A 30 -3.89 18.13 -5.06
CA GLU A 30 -2.68 17.39 -4.73
C GLU A 30 -2.20 16.62 -5.97
N ASP A 31 -0.89 16.54 -6.21
CA ASP A 31 -0.38 15.65 -7.25
C ASP A 31 -0.13 14.25 -6.67
N PHE A 32 0.19 13.28 -7.54
CA PHE A 32 0.39 11.89 -7.14
C PHE A 32 1.55 11.72 -6.16
N LYS A 33 2.65 12.43 -6.38
CA LYS A 33 3.84 12.34 -5.50
C LYS A 33 3.54 12.92 -4.13
N GLU A 34 2.84 14.06 -4.08
CA GLU A 34 2.41 14.67 -2.81
C GLU A 34 1.48 13.75 -2.04
N ALA A 35 0.53 13.11 -2.74
CA ALA A 35 -0.38 12.14 -2.14
C ALA A 35 0.39 10.98 -1.51
N PHE A 36 1.37 10.44 -2.22
CA PHE A 36 2.20 9.35 -1.72
C PHE A 36 2.97 9.76 -0.47
N LYS A 37 3.58 10.93 -0.47
CA LYS A 37 4.31 11.46 0.70
C LYS A 37 3.38 11.62 1.91
N ARG A 38 2.20 12.18 1.69
CA ARG A 38 1.19 12.36 2.74
C ARG A 38 0.74 11.03 3.33
N GLU A 39 0.41 10.06 2.46
CA GLU A 39 -0.03 8.74 2.91
C GLU A 39 1.05 8.02 3.72
N CYS A 40 2.33 8.17 3.35
CA CYS A 40 3.42 7.59 4.12
C CYS A 40 3.50 8.16 5.53
N ILE A 41 3.27 9.47 5.68
CA ILE A 41 3.23 10.09 7.01
C ILE A 41 2.04 9.56 7.81
N GLU A 42 0.86 9.54 7.19
CA GLU A 42 -0.37 9.12 7.86
C GLU A 42 -0.37 7.64 8.26
N GLU A 43 0.02 6.77 7.35
CA GLU A 43 -0.11 5.32 7.54
C GLU A 43 1.07 4.67 8.25
N ILE A 44 2.30 5.07 7.91
CA ILE A 44 3.50 4.43 8.45
C ILE A 44 4.41 5.38 9.25
N GLY A 45 3.99 6.63 9.44
CA GLY A 45 4.73 7.60 10.23
C GLY A 45 6.13 7.88 9.69
N CYS A 46 6.30 7.91 8.38
CA CYS A 46 7.61 8.14 7.75
C CYS A 46 7.59 9.32 6.80
N MET A 47 8.60 10.18 6.93
CA MET A 47 8.98 11.12 5.88
C MET A 47 9.85 10.36 4.90
N ILE A 48 9.63 10.55 3.61
CA ILE A 48 10.36 9.83 2.55
C ILE A 48 11.16 10.80 1.69
N GLU A 49 12.19 10.27 1.02
CA GLU A 49 13.04 11.00 0.09
C GLU A 49 13.38 10.14 -1.12
N ASN A 50 14.01 10.75 -2.12
CA ASN A 50 14.44 10.06 -3.35
C ASN A 50 13.28 9.34 -4.02
N VAL A 51 12.14 10.03 -4.11
CA VAL A 51 10.92 9.47 -4.70
C VAL A 51 11.09 9.36 -6.21
N GLU A 52 11.04 8.14 -6.72
CA GLU A 52 11.22 7.83 -8.14
C GLU A 52 9.98 7.15 -8.69
N TYR A 53 9.43 7.69 -9.77
CA TYR A 53 8.31 7.08 -10.49
C TYR A 53 8.80 5.84 -11.24
N LEU A 54 8.07 4.74 -11.12
CA LEU A 54 8.40 3.49 -11.80
C LEU A 54 7.47 3.18 -12.97
N PHE A 55 6.18 3.06 -12.71
CA PHE A 55 5.20 2.68 -13.74
C PHE A 55 3.78 2.94 -13.23
N ASP A 56 2.83 2.84 -14.16
CA ASP A 56 1.41 2.85 -13.84
C ASP A 56 0.89 1.42 -13.84
N ILE A 57 -0.08 1.13 -12.94
CA ILE A 57 -0.89 -0.07 -13.00
C ILE A 57 -2.34 0.34 -13.22
N GLU A 58 -2.97 -0.27 -14.21
CA GLU A 58 -4.36 -0.04 -14.53
C GLU A 58 -5.20 -1.23 -14.08
N GLU A 59 -6.27 -0.95 -13.35
CA GLU A 59 -7.23 -1.95 -12.92
C GLU A 59 -8.59 -1.67 -13.55
N ASP A 60 -9.18 -2.70 -14.15
CA ASP A 60 -10.50 -2.58 -14.77
C ASP A 60 -11.51 -3.31 -13.89
N HIS A 61 -12.34 -2.54 -13.20
CA HIS A 61 -13.38 -3.06 -12.31
C HIS A 61 -14.68 -3.20 -13.11
N ILE A 62 -14.74 -4.23 -13.94
CA ILE A 62 -15.85 -4.46 -14.87
C ILE A 62 -17.22 -4.46 -14.16
N ASN A 63 -17.31 -5.12 -13.00
CA ASN A 63 -18.56 -5.23 -12.26
C ASN A 63 -19.03 -3.89 -11.66
N ASP A 64 -18.10 -2.99 -11.38
CA ASP A 64 -18.38 -1.65 -10.86
C ASP A 64 -18.37 -0.60 -11.97
N ASN A 65 -18.12 -1.00 -13.19
CA ASN A 65 -18.05 -0.15 -14.38
C ASN A 65 -17.12 1.06 -14.18
N PHE A 66 -15.92 0.81 -13.59
CA PHE A 66 -14.92 1.85 -13.49
C PHE A 66 -13.50 1.30 -13.66
N LYS A 67 -12.61 2.20 -13.99
CA LYS A 67 -11.20 1.90 -14.22
C LYS A 67 -10.37 2.72 -13.24
N GLN A 68 -9.39 2.10 -12.61
CA GLN A 68 -8.48 2.77 -11.69
C GLN A 68 -7.06 2.70 -12.22
N ILE A 69 -6.37 3.83 -12.16
CA ILE A 69 -4.95 3.92 -12.51
C ILE A 69 -4.18 4.25 -11.23
N SER A 70 -3.18 3.43 -10.93
CA SER A 70 -2.30 3.64 -9.78
C SER A 70 -0.90 3.97 -10.27
N LYS A 71 -0.32 5.05 -9.77
CA LYS A 71 1.07 5.38 -10.05
C LYS A 71 1.95 4.79 -8.96
N VAL A 72 2.98 4.07 -9.39
CA VAL A 72 3.87 3.35 -8.48
C VAL A 72 5.19 4.10 -8.37
N TYR A 73 5.58 4.35 -7.13
CA TYR A 73 6.84 5.02 -6.81
C TYR A 73 7.69 4.14 -5.90
N ILE A 74 9.00 4.31 -5.99
CA ILE A 74 9.92 3.78 -5.00
C ILE A 74 10.54 4.97 -4.25
N ALA A 75 10.75 4.80 -2.96
CA ALA A 75 11.30 5.88 -2.12
C ALA A 75 12.07 5.30 -0.95
N LYS A 76 12.93 6.13 -0.36
CA LYS A 76 13.71 5.79 0.83
C LYS A 76 13.13 6.49 2.04
N VAL A 77 13.24 5.88 3.21
CA VAL A 77 12.92 6.55 4.47
C VAL A 77 13.93 7.65 4.73
N LYS A 78 13.44 8.86 4.92
CA LYS A 78 14.26 9.99 5.38
C LYS A 78 14.27 10.06 6.89
N GLU A 79 13.09 9.96 7.50
CA GLU A 79 12.94 10.07 8.95
C GLU A 79 11.71 9.26 9.40
N LYS A 80 11.86 8.52 10.48
CA LYS A 80 10.73 7.85 11.14
C LYS A 80 10.21 8.79 12.23
N LEU A 81 8.92 9.10 12.17
CA LEU A 81 8.26 9.94 13.15
C LEU A 81 7.87 9.10 14.37
N GLU A 82 7.51 9.75 15.49
CA GLU A 82 7.13 9.04 16.72
C GLU A 82 5.85 8.22 16.57
N SER A 83 4.93 8.69 15.69
CA SER A 83 3.66 8.00 15.47
C SER A 83 3.14 8.26 14.06
N ASN A 84 2.23 7.38 13.61
CA ASN A 84 1.45 7.61 12.41
C ASN A 84 0.16 8.38 12.77
N ASN A 85 -0.64 8.70 11.76
CA ASN A 85 -1.87 9.48 11.94
C ASN A 85 -3.01 8.82 11.17
N LEU A 86 -3.61 7.79 11.78
CA LEU A 86 -4.64 6.99 11.14
C LEU A 86 -6.01 7.68 11.17
N THR A 87 -6.79 7.46 10.10
CA THR A 87 -8.20 7.83 10.06
C THR A 87 -9.01 6.88 10.95
N GLU A 88 -10.26 7.25 11.26
CA GLU A 88 -11.15 6.37 12.02
C GLU A 88 -11.38 5.04 11.31
N GLN A 89 -11.55 5.07 9.99
CA GLN A 89 -11.67 3.85 9.18
C GLN A 89 -10.46 2.94 9.34
N GLU A 90 -9.27 3.50 9.22
CA GLU A 90 -8.02 2.74 9.35
C GLU A 90 -7.86 2.13 10.74
N LYS A 91 -8.23 2.88 11.79
CA LYS A 91 -8.22 2.36 13.17
C LYS A 91 -9.19 1.20 13.35
N GLU A 92 -10.40 1.32 12.82
CA GLU A 92 -11.42 0.28 12.91
C GLU A 92 -11.01 -0.98 12.13
N GLU A 93 -10.32 -0.82 11.02
CA GLU A 93 -9.80 -1.94 10.23
C GLU A 93 -8.56 -2.58 10.86
N GLY A 94 -8.04 -1.97 11.92
CA GLY A 94 -6.89 -2.50 12.66
C GLY A 94 -5.58 -2.34 11.93
N LEU A 95 -5.37 -1.19 11.28
CA LEU A 95 -4.17 -0.93 10.50
C LEU A 95 -2.92 -0.91 11.37
N GLU A 96 -1.95 -1.72 10.99
CA GLU A 96 -0.61 -1.77 11.56
C GLU A 96 0.38 -1.71 10.40
N TYR A 97 1.66 -1.45 10.65
CA TYR A 97 2.67 -1.52 9.61
C TYR A 97 3.87 -2.34 10.05
N LEU A 98 4.49 -3.00 9.08
CA LEU A 98 5.61 -3.92 9.30
C LEU A 98 6.72 -3.59 8.30
N TRP A 99 7.95 -3.91 8.69
CA TRP A 99 9.10 -3.85 7.80
C TRP A 99 9.51 -5.27 7.44
N LEU A 100 9.33 -5.65 6.19
CA LEU A 100 9.54 -7.02 5.72
C LEU A 100 10.47 -7.05 4.51
N ASP A 101 11.20 -8.15 4.36
CA ASP A 101 11.91 -8.40 3.11
C ASP A 101 10.89 -8.51 1.98
N LYS A 102 11.28 -8.14 0.76
CA LYS A 102 10.38 -8.19 -0.40
C LYS A 102 9.77 -9.58 -0.61
N THR A 103 10.59 -10.62 -0.44
CA THR A 103 10.14 -12.01 -0.56
C THR A 103 9.07 -12.34 0.48
N GLU A 104 9.31 -11.96 1.74
CA GLU A 104 8.37 -12.20 2.84
C GLU A 104 7.06 -11.42 2.63
N ALA A 105 7.18 -10.16 2.19
CA ALA A 105 6.02 -9.34 1.87
C ALA A 105 5.15 -9.99 0.80
N LEU A 106 5.78 -10.49 -0.25
CA LEU A 106 5.09 -11.16 -1.34
C LEU A 106 4.38 -12.43 -0.87
N GLU A 107 5.04 -13.23 -0.04
CA GLU A 107 4.44 -14.44 0.54
C GLU A 107 3.20 -14.11 1.39
N LYS A 108 3.30 -13.08 2.23
CA LYS A 108 2.18 -12.65 3.07
C LYS A 108 0.99 -12.18 2.24
N MET A 109 1.24 -11.43 1.17
CA MET A 109 0.18 -10.97 0.27
C MET A 109 -0.48 -12.15 -0.45
N LYS A 110 0.29 -13.10 -0.95
CA LYS A 110 -0.24 -14.29 -1.64
C LYS A 110 -1.04 -15.20 -0.72
N GLU A 111 -0.61 -15.33 0.54
CA GLU A 111 -1.35 -16.12 1.53
C GLU A 111 -2.67 -15.46 1.89
N CYS A 112 -2.67 -14.14 2.10
CA CYS A 112 -3.86 -13.45 2.59
C CYS A 112 -4.97 -13.32 1.56
N ILE A 113 -4.66 -13.29 0.27
CA ILE A 113 -5.64 -13.01 -0.78
C ILE A 113 -6.80 -14.01 -0.81
N GLU A 114 -6.56 -15.24 -0.35
CA GLU A 114 -7.60 -16.29 -0.29
C GLU A 114 -8.41 -16.24 1.01
N ASN A 115 -7.98 -15.45 2.00
CA ASN A 115 -8.57 -15.42 3.34
C ASN A 115 -8.99 -14.01 3.78
N LEU A 116 -9.26 -13.13 2.83
CA LEU A 116 -9.65 -11.75 3.11
C LEU A 116 -11.04 -11.67 3.73
N LYS A 117 -11.22 -10.68 4.61
CA LYS A 117 -12.50 -10.38 5.25
C LYS A 117 -12.96 -8.99 4.80
N GLY A 118 -14.26 -8.83 4.63
CA GLY A 118 -14.84 -7.52 4.36
C GLY A 118 -14.92 -6.66 5.62
N SER A 119 -15.19 -5.37 5.42
CA SER A 119 -15.47 -4.42 6.49
C SER A 119 -16.73 -3.64 6.12
N LYS A 120 -17.19 -2.76 7.00
CA LYS A 120 -18.33 -1.90 6.67
C LYS A 120 -18.01 -0.86 5.60
N TYR A 121 -16.72 -0.66 5.29
CA TYR A 121 -16.25 0.30 4.27
C TYR A 121 -16.00 -0.34 2.92
N ASP A 122 -15.59 -1.63 2.92
CA ASP A 122 -15.12 -2.33 1.73
C ASP A 122 -15.56 -3.78 1.73
N ASN A 123 -15.91 -4.30 0.55
CA ASN A 123 -16.20 -5.71 0.40
C ASN A 123 -14.93 -6.49 0.00
N VAL A 124 -14.99 -7.82 0.15
CA VAL A 124 -13.85 -8.71 -0.17
C VAL A 124 -13.40 -8.59 -1.62
N TYR A 125 -14.34 -8.38 -2.53
CA TYR A 125 -14.06 -8.28 -3.96
C TYR A 125 -13.11 -7.09 -4.25
N ARG A 126 -13.41 -5.94 -3.68
CA ARG A 126 -12.55 -4.74 -3.84
C ARG A 126 -11.18 -4.94 -3.19
N THR A 127 -11.16 -5.54 -2.01
CA THR A 127 -9.91 -5.83 -1.29
C THR A 127 -9.03 -6.77 -2.10
N LYS A 128 -9.60 -7.78 -2.77
CA LYS A 128 -8.84 -8.67 -3.66
C LYS A 128 -8.16 -7.92 -4.80
N PHE A 129 -8.79 -6.91 -5.38
CA PHE A 129 -8.18 -6.08 -6.40
C PHE A 129 -6.95 -5.34 -5.87
N VAL A 130 -7.07 -4.78 -4.66
CA VAL A 130 -5.96 -4.05 -4.03
C VAL A 130 -4.78 -4.98 -3.76
N VAL A 131 -5.02 -6.12 -3.13
CA VAL A 131 -3.96 -7.09 -2.82
C VAL A 131 -3.34 -7.64 -4.10
N GLY A 132 -4.15 -8.00 -5.10
CA GLY A 132 -3.67 -8.50 -6.39
C GLY A 132 -2.81 -7.48 -7.12
N ARG A 133 -3.20 -6.22 -7.08
CA ARG A 133 -2.41 -5.11 -7.64
C ARG A 133 -1.05 -5.04 -6.95
N ASP A 134 -1.05 -5.06 -5.62
CA ASP A 134 0.17 -4.90 -4.84
C ASP A 134 1.12 -6.09 -5.00
N ILE A 135 0.59 -7.30 -5.14
CA ILE A 135 1.39 -8.49 -5.50
C ILE A 135 2.15 -8.23 -6.81
N ARG A 136 1.45 -7.75 -7.84
CA ARG A 136 2.07 -7.46 -9.14
C ARG A 136 3.14 -6.37 -9.03
N ILE A 137 2.90 -5.35 -8.19
CA ILE A 137 3.87 -4.28 -7.96
C ILE A 137 5.16 -4.86 -7.36
N VAL A 138 5.06 -5.65 -6.30
CA VAL A 138 6.23 -6.23 -5.63
C VAL A 138 6.98 -7.17 -6.58
N GLU A 139 6.26 -8.02 -7.31
CA GLU A 139 6.89 -8.92 -8.27
C GLU A 139 7.67 -8.16 -9.33
N LYS A 140 7.08 -7.09 -9.88
CA LYS A 140 7.72 -6.29 -10.91
C LYS A 140 8.95 -5.54 -10.40
N VAL A 141 8.86 -5.00 -9.20
CA VAL A 141 10.01 -4.34 -8.56
C VAL A 141 11.15 -5.32 -8.34
N MET A 142 10.85 -6.55 -7.90
CA MET A 142 11.87 -7.59 -7.70
C MET A 142 12.54 -8.01 -9.00
N GLU A 143 11.80 -8.05 -10.12
CA GLU A 143 12.35 -8.39 -11.44
C GLU A 143 13.29 -7.32 -11.97
N GLU A 144 12.96 -6.04 -11.75
CA GLU A 144 13.68 -4.90 -12.32
C GLU A 144 14.83 -4.41 -11.44
N ARG A 145 14.87 -4.82 -10.20
CA ARG A 145 15.85 -4.37 -9.20
C ARG A 145 16.38 -5.55 -8.40
#